data_1fbbf8c1c9c1e67ec769cc6eb0455dc2
#
_entry.id   1fbbf8c1c9c1e67ec769cc6eb0455dc2
#
_cell.length_a   1.000
_cell.length_b   1.000
_cell.length_c   1.000
_cell.angle_alpha   90.00
_cell.angle_beta   90.00
_cell.angle_gamma   90.00
#
_symmetry.space_group_name_H-M   'P 1'
#
loop_
_entity.id
_entity.type
_entity.pdbx_description
1 polymer ?
#
loop_
_entity_poly.entity_id
_entity_poly.type
_entity_poly.pdbx_seq_one_letter_code
_entity_poly.pdbx_strand_id
1 'polypeptide(L)'
;MTDLASPSETVPALALRASDYPRINAALDFIGAHWEEQPSLERIAQAAGLSPHHFQRVFTRWTGASPKRMIAALTHASARRLMREGASVLEAALETGLSGPSRLHDVFIAEEAVTPGNARSAGIGLEFAIGHAPTPFGTGVFLIAPRGLSALAFADAGREAEAEADLRSRFPAADFTVDHTAADHYAQAIFGGGGIRPVPLVLYGTPWRRQVWRALLAIPPGETTSYGEIARDVRTMKASRAVGAAVGANPVSWLIPCHRVLASDGRLNGYHWGLERKRAMLAYEAATR
;
A
#
# COMPACT_ATOMS: atom_id res chain seq x y z
N MET A 1 49.20 14.24 -19.03
CA MET A 1 48.85 12.98 -18.36
C MET A 1 47.36 12.97 -18.20
N THR A 2 46.71 12.30 -19.13
CA THR A 2 45.25 12.28 -19.27
C THR A 2 44.76 11.00 -18.59
N ASP A 3 44.04 11.16 -17.50
CA ASP A 3 43.46 10.05 -16.73
C ASP A 3 42.22 9.56 -17.47
N LEU A 4 42.31 8.36 -18.03
CA LEU A 4 41.23 7.67 -18.71
C LEU A 4 40.41 6.94 -17.66
N ALA A 5 39.29 7.54 -17.28
CA ALA A 5 38.25 6.86 -16.51
C ALA A 5 37.71 5.68 -17.32
N SER A 6 37.84 4.47 -16.78
CA SER A 6 37.27 3.23 -17.34
C SER A 6 35.77 3.32 -17.38
N PRO A 7 35.11 2.91 -18.48
CA PRO A 7 33.64 2.82 -18.52
C PRO A 7 33.21 1.65 -17.64
N SER A 8 32.38 1.92 -16.61
CA SER A 8 31.67 0.91 -15.87
C SER A 8 30.74 0.15 -16.82
N GLU A 9 30.99 -1.13 -17.02
CA GLU A 9 30.11 -2.04 -17.76
C GLU A 9 28.74 -2.11 -17.12
N THR A 10 27.83 -1.33 -17.63
CA THR A 10 26.39 -1.51 -17.40
C THR A 10 25.90 -2.65 -18.28
N VAL A 11 25.97 -3.88 -17.77
CA VAL A 11 25.31 -5.02 -18.42
C VAL A 11 23.84 -4.64 -18.58
N PRO A 12 23.24 -4.73 -19.77
CA PRO A 12 21.87 -4.26 -20.00
C PRO A 12 20.91 -5.02 -19.07
N ALA A 13 20.24 -4.31 -18.20
CA ALA A 13 19.27 -4.87 -17.25
C ALA A 13 18.16 -5.70 -17.93
N LEU A 14 17.90 -5.43 -19.21
CA LEU A 14 16.99 -6.18 -20.08
C LEU A 14 17.49 -7.58 -20.45
N ALA A 15 18.76 -7.77 -20.73
CA ALA A 15 19.31 -9.09 -21.13
C ALA A 15 19.32 -10.07 -19.95
N LEU A 16 19.63 -9.60 -18.74
CA LEU A 16 19.52 -10.39 -17.51
C LEU A 16 18.07 -10.77 -17.17
N ARG A 17 17.09 -9.95 -17.57
CA ARG A 17 15.68 -10.23 -17.36
C ARG A 17 15.15 -11.32 -18.30
N ALA A 18 15.58 -11.36 -19.54
CA ALA A 18 15.12 -12.34 -20.54
C ALA A 18 15.59 -13.77 -20.22
N SER A 19 16.81 -13.95 -19.74
CA SER A 19 17.35 -15.27 -19.36
C SER A 19 16.70 -15.87 -18.11
N ASP A 20 16.23 -15.03 -17.19
CA ASP A 20 15.58 -15.48 -15.96
C ASP A 20 14.06 -15.74 -16.14
N TYR A 21 13.47 -15.26 -17.25
CA TYR A 21 12.03 -15.33 -17.49
C TYR A 21 11.42 -16.73 -17.33
N PRO A 22 11.97 -17.80 -17.96
CA PRO A 22 11.35 -19.14 -17.83
C PRO A 22 11.34 -19.64 -16.39
N ARG A 23 12.36 -19.32 -15.60
CA ARG A 23 12.46 -19.72 -14.19
C ARG A 23 11.51 -18.93 -13.30
N ILE A 24 11.36 -17.64 -13.56
CA ILE A 24 10.40 -16.82 -12.85
C ILE A 24 8.97 -17.22 -13.18
N ASN A 25 8.69 -17.53 -14.46
CA ASN A 25 7.38 -18.00 -14.87
C ASN A 25 7.03 -19.34 -14.19
N ALA A 26 7.95 -20.29 -14.15
CA ALA A 26 7.74 -21.56 -13.45
C ALA A 26 7.44 -21.34 -11.94
N ALA A 27 8.11 -20.38 -11.31
CA ALA A 27 7.82 -20.02 -9.92
C ALA A 27 6.44 -19.36 -9.75
N LEU A 28 6.05 -18.49 -10.68
CA LEU A 28 4.74 -17.82 -10.65
C LEU A 28 3.61 -18.82 -10.86
N ASP A 29 3.77 -19.76 -11.81
CA ASP A 29 2.82 -20.83 -12.05
C ASP A 29 2.68 -21.75 -10.83
N PHE A 30 3.83 -22.11 -10.22
CA PHE A 30 3.85 -22.90 -8.99
C PHE A 30 3.14 -22.17 -7.83
N ILE A 31 3.45 -20.89 -7.61
CA ILE A 31 2.77 -20.08 -6.60
C ILE A 31 1.27 -20.01 -6.89
N GLY A 32 0.89 -19.74 -8.14
CA GLY A 32 -0.52 -19.67 -8.55
C GLY A 32 -1.32 -20.94 -8.28
N ALA A 33 -0.68 -22.11 -8.46
CA ALA A 33 -1.29 -23.42 -8.22
C ALA A 33 -1.30 -23.87 -6.75
N HIS A 34 -0.36 -23.37 -5.91
CA HIS A 34 -0.12 -23.92 -4.58
C HIS A 34 -0.11 -22.88 -3.45
N TRP A 35 -0.51 -21.63 -3.71
CA TRP A 35 -0.46 -20.56 -2.68
C TRP A 35 -1.28 -20.89 -1.43
N GLU A 36 -2.36 -21.65 -1.55
CA GLU A 36 -3.22 -22.10 -0.44
C GLU A 36 -2.47 -23.04 0.52
N GLU A 37 -1.51 -23.80 0.01
CA GLU A 37 -0.64 -24.66 0.81
C GLU A 37 0.43 -23.87 1.57
N GLN A 38 0.49 -22.55 1.39
CA GLN A 38 1.51 -21.66 1.99
C GLN A 38 2.95 -22.18 1.76
N PRO A 39 3.36 -22.44 0.49
CA PRO A 39 4.61 -23.11 0.20
C PRO A 39 5.82 -22.38 0.74
N SER A 40 6.81 -23.15 1.21
CA SER A 40 8.08 -22.58 1.69
C SER A 40 8.91 -21.99 0.54
N LEU A 41 9.86 -21.13 0.87
CA LEU A 41 10.79 -20.55 -0.11
C LEU A 41 11.55 -21.64 -0.88
N GLU A 42 11.93 -22.72 -0.19
CA GLU A 42 12.65 -23.86 -0.76
C GLU A 42 11.82 -24.56 -1.83
N ARG A 43 10.55 -24.82 -1.57
CA ARG A 43 9.64 -25.47 -2.55
C ARG A 43 9.47 -24.61 -3.80
N ILE A 44 9.30 -23.31 -3.65
CA ILE A 44 9.14 -22.37 -4.78
C ILE A 44 10.45 -22.27 -5.57
N ALA A 45 11.58 -22.17 -4.88
CA ALA A 45 12.90 -22.10 -5.51
C ALA A 45 13.23 -23.39 -6.30
N GLN A 46 12.82 -24.54 -5.78
CA GLN A 46 12.95 -25.82 -6.45
C GLN A 46 12.14 -25.86 -7.77
N ALA A 47 10.92 -25.33 -7.77
CA ALA A 47 10.11 -25.22 -8.99
C ALA A 47 10.77 -24.31 -10.05
N ALA A 48 11.53 -23.31 -9.62
CA ALA A 48 12.30 -22.44 -10.50
C ALA A 48 13.68 -23.01 -10.91
N GLY A 49 14.10 -24.16 -10.36
CA GLY A 49 15.43 -24.74 -10.59
C GLY A 49 16.58 -23.89 -10.02
N LEU A 50 16.35 -23.21 -8.91
CA LEU A 50 17.31 -22.30 -8.26
C LEU A 50 17.50 -22.62 -6.78
N SER A 51 18.65 -22.22 -6.22
CA SER A 51 18.82 -22.20 -4.78
C SER A 51 17.90 -21.14 -4.12
N PRO A 52 17.42 -21.34 -2.89
CA PRO A 52 16.48 -20.42 -2.24
C PRO A 52 16.95 -18.97 -2.18
N HIS A 53 18.21 -18.75 -1.83
CA HIS A 53 18.81 -17.41 -1.76
C HIS A 53 18.92 -16.74 -3.14
N HIS A 54 19.36 -17.49 -4.16
CA HIS A 54 19.45 -16.98 -5.54
C HIS A 54 18.04 -16.68 -6.06
N PHE A 55 17.10 -17.61 -5.89
CA PHE A 55 15.72 -17.45 -6.30
C PHE A 55 15.09 -16.18 -5.67
N GLN A 56 15.19 -16.00 -4.37
CA GLN A 56 14.61 -14.84 -3.69
C GLN A 56 15.13 -13.52 -4.28
N ARG A 57 16.45 -13.44 -4.53
CA ARG A 57 17.06 -12.23 -5.12
C ARG A 57 16.58 -11.98 -6.55
N VAL A 58 16.57 -13.01 -7.41
CA VAL A 58 16.13 -12.90 -8.80
C VAL A 58 14.64 -12.60 -8.87
N PHE A 59 13.82 -13.33 -8.13
CA PHE A 59 12.38 -13.14 -8.07
C PHE A 59 12.01 -11.73 -7.61
N THR A 60 12.60 -11.25 -6.50
CA THR A 60 12.32 -9.90 -5.99
C THR A 60 12.74 -8.82 -6.98
N ARG A 61 13.89 -8.99 -7.65
CA ARG A 61 14.36 -8.06 -8.69
C ARG A 61 13.41 -8.04 -9.89
N TRP A 62 12.84 -9.18 -10.25
CA TRP A 62 11.97 -9.35 -11.41
C TRP A 62 10.55 -8.87 -11.17
N THR A 63 9.95 -9.26 -10.04
CA THR A 63 8.54 -9.01 -9.70
C THR A 63 8.33 -7.76 -8.82
N GLY A 64 9.39 -7.18 -8.25
CA GLY A 64 9.31 -6.09 -7.29
C GLY A 64 8.84 -6.52 -5.89
N ALA A 65 8.50 -7.81 -5.69
CA ALA A 65 8.00 -8.33 -4.43
C ALA A 65 8.69 -9.65 -4.06
N SER A 66 8.82 -9.96 -2.75
CA SER A 66 9.30 -11.29 -2.35
C SER A 66 8.24 -12.36 -2.60
N PRO A 67 8.63 -13.64 -2.81
CA PRO A 67 7.68 -14.75 -2.98
C PRO A 67 6.65 -14.83 -1.84
N LYS A 68 7.10 -14.65 -0.60
CA LYS A 68 6.23 -14.62 0.59
C LYS A 68 5.18 -13.50 0.53
N ARG A 69 5.55 -12.33 0.01
CA ARG A 69 4.59 -11.21 -0.16
C ARG A 69 3.57 -11.50 -1.25
N MET A 70 3.98 -12.16 -2.32
CA MET A 70 3.06 -12.56 -3.38
C MET A 70 2.03 -13.57 -2.87
N ILE A 71 2.46 -14.59 -2.12
CA ILE A 71 1.55 -15.54 -1.47
C ILE A 71 0.60 -14.81 -0.52
N ALA A 72 1.12 -13.93 0.33
CA ALA A 72 0.29 -13.13 1.23
C ALA A 72 -0.77 -12.31 0.47
N ALA A 73 -0.42 -11.69 -0.66
CA ALA A 73 -1.37 -10.92 -1.48
C ALA A 73 -2.49 -11.82 -2.06
N LEU A 74 -2.16 -13.03 -2.54
CA LEU A 74 -3.14 -14.00 -3.03
C LEU A 74 -4.05 -14.49 -1.89
N THR A 75 -3.47 -14.84 -0.74
CA THR A 75 -4.20 -15.20 0.49
C THR A 75 -5.21 -14.11 0.89
N HIS A 76 -4.78 -12.85 0.88
CA HIS A 76 -5.63 -11.70 1.18
C HIS A 76 -6.77 -11.53 0.19
N ALA A 77 -6.46 -11.58 -1.10
CA ALA A 77 -7.46 -11.41 -2.14
C ALA A 77 -8.54 -12.48 -2.03
N SER A 78 -8.14 -13.74 -1.79
CA SER A 78 -9.06 -14.87 -1.65
C SER A 78 -9.86 -14.79 -0.34
N ALA A 79 -9.21 -14.53 0.80
CA ALA A 79 -9.91 -14.38 2.07
C ALA A 79 -10.96 -13.25 2.03
N ARG A 80 -10.66 -12.14 1.37
CA ARG A 80 -11.61 -11.04 1.16
C ARG A 80 -12.78 -11.44 0.28
N ARG A 81 -12.53 -12.24 -0.78
CA ARG A 81 -13.60 -12.76 -1.63
C ARG A 81 -14.53 -13.64 -0.82
N LEU A 82 -14.00 -14.61 -0.06
CA LEU A 82 -14.77 -15.53 0.78
C LEU A 82 -15.61 -14.79 1.82
N MET A 83 -15.03 -13.79 2.52
CA MET A 83 -15.78 -12.98 3.48
C MET A 83 -16.87 -12.11 2.82
N ARG A 84 -16.69 -11.66 1.58
CA ARG A 84 -17.75 -10.98 0.82
C ARG A 84 -18.88 -11.92 0.42
N GLU A 85 -18.56 -13.18 0.17
CA GLU A 85 -19.51 -14.25 -0.13
C GLU A 85 -20.22 -14.80 1.12
N GLY A 86 -19.88 -14.27 2.32
CA GLY A 86 -20.54 -14.56 3.58
C GLY A 86 -19.78 -15.51 4.50
N ALA A 87 -18.59 -15.96 4.14
CA ALA A 87 -17.75 -16.79 5.00
C ALA A 87 -17.32 -16.04 6.26
N SER A 88 -17.26 -16.74 7.39
CA SER A 88 -16.69 -16.22 8.62
C SER A 88 -15.17 -16.01 8.48
N VAL A 89 -14.59 -15.22 9.40
CA VAL A 89 -13.12 -15.01 9.44
C VAL A 89 -12.36 -16.33 9.63
N LEU A 90 -12.95 -17.28 10.38
CA LEU A 90 -12.36 -18.59 10.60
C LEU A 90 -12.37 -19.43 9.31
N GLU A 91 -13.52 -19.51 8.63
CA GLU A 91 -13.66 -20.23 7.36
C GLU A 91 -12.72 -19.65 6.29
N ALA A 92 -12.72 -18.32 6.14
CA ALA A 92 -11.82 -17.64 5.20
C ALA A 92 -10.33 -17.91 5.52
N ALA A 93 -9.95 -17.95 6.80
CA ALA A 93 -8.57 -18.29 7.20
C ALA A 93 -8.22 -19.72 6.84
N LEU A 94 -9.08 -20.70 7.15
CA LEU A 94 -8.84 -22.11 6.87
C LEU A 94 -8.77 -22.41 5.37
N GLU A 95 -9.69 -21.87 4.58
CA GLU A 95 -9.72 -22.05 3.13
C GLU A 95 -8.55 -21.38 2.40
N THR A 96 -7.92 -20.37 3.01
CA THR A 96 -6.72 -19.73 2.46
C THR A 96 -5.41 -20.31 3.00
N GLY A 97 -5.45 -21.47 3.65
CA GLY A 97 -4.27 -22.18 4.12
C GLY A 97 -3.61 -21.56 5.36
N LEU A 98 -4.30 -20.66 6.06
CA LEU A 98 -3.81 -20.09 7.32
C LEU A 98 -4.19 -20.99 8.49
N SER A 99 -3.28 -21.14 9.43
CA SER A 99 -3.46 -22.02 10.61
C SER A 99 -4.48 -21.52 11.64
N GLY A 100 -5.21 -20.44 11.34
CA GLY A 100 -6.29 -19.92 12.18
C GLY A 100 -6.57 -18.42 12.01
N PRO A 101 -7.62 -17.90 12.67
CA PRO A 101 -8.07 -16.51 12.55
C PRO A 101 -7.00 -15.50 12.96
N SER A 102 -6.12 -15.84 13.90
CA SER A 102 -5.07 -14.95 14.40
C SER A 102 -4.12 -14.49 13.30
N ARG A 103 -3.76 -15.37 12.35
CA ARG A 103 -2.88 -14.99 11.24
C ARG A 103 -3.55 -14.12 10.20
N LEU A 104 -4.83 -14.29 9.98
CA LEU A 104 -5.61 -13.38 9.14
C LEU A 104 -5.78 -12.03 9.85
N HIS A 105 -5.97 -12.08 11.18
CA HIS A 105 -6.07 -10.91 12.05
C HIS A 105 -4.77 -10.09 12.09
N ASP A 106 -3.59 -10.70 12.15
CA ASP A 106 -2.28 -10.02 12.16
C ASP A 106 -2.01 -9.21 10.89
N VAL A 107 -2.63 -9.62 9.80
CA VAL A 107 -2.56 -8.93 8.53
C VAL A 107 -3.55 -7.76 8.46
N PHE A 108 -4.65 -7.79 9.21
CA PHE A 108 -5.69 -6.75 9.29
C PHE A 108 -5.54 -5.81 10.50
N ILE A 109 -4.90 -6.23 11.60
CA ILE A 109 -4.78 -5.47 12.87
C ILE A 109 -3.88 -4.23 12.78
N ALA A 110 -3.04 -4.12 11.76
CA ALA A 110 -2.35 -2.84 11.51
C ALA A 110 -3.32 -1.65 11.33
N GLU A 111 -4.62 -1.91 11.12
CA GLU A 111 -5.66 -0.90 10.91
C GLU A 111 -6.47 -0.52 12.16
N GLU A 112 -6.43 -1.27 13.28
CA GLU A 112 -7.43 -1.13 14.36
C GLU A 112 -6.92 -0.55 15.68
N ALA A 113 -5.95 0.34 15.66
CA ALA A 113 -5.34 0.82 16.90
C ALA A 113 -6.05 1.96 17.64
N VAL A 114 -7.28 2.39 17.26
CA VAL A 114 -7.89 3.58 17.87
C VAL A 114 -9.35 3.39 18.25
N THR A 115 -9.67 3.74 19.51
CA THR A 115 -11.04 3.70 20.04
C THR A 115 -11.91 4.80 19.43
N PRO A 116 -13.25 4.60 19.32
CA PRO A 116 -14.17 5.64 18.85
C PRO A 116 -14.16 6.94 19.68
N GLY A 117 -13.66 6.90 20.91
CA GLY A 117 -13.51 8.07 21.77
C GLY A 117 -12.51 9.09 21.25
N ASN A 118 -11.35 8.64 20.77
CA ASN A 118 -10.29 9.52 20.29
C ASN A 118 -10.65 10.25 18.98
N ALA A 119 -11.58 9.69 18.19
CA ALA A 119 -12.06 10.34 16.97
C ALA A 119 -13.03 11.52 17.23
N ARG A 120 -13.59 11.62 18.45
CA ARG A 120 -14.53 12.67 18.84
C ARG A 120 -13.88 13.85 19.56
N SER A 121 -12.65 13.69 20.04
CA SER A 121 -11.98 14.66 20.93
C SER A 121 -11.09 15.68 20.20
N ALA A 122 -11.28 15.87 18.89
CA ALA A 122 -10.44 16.80 18.10
C ALA A 122 -8.92 16.55 18.24
N GLY A 123 -8.54 15.39 18.76
CA GLY A 123 -7.14 15.02 18.97
C GLY A 123 -6.59 15.28 20.38
N ILE A 124 -7.43 15.63 21.36
CA ILE A 124 -6.97 15.83 22.76
C ILE A 124 -6.21 14.58 23.25
N GLY A 125 -4.98 14.79 23.75
CA GLY A 125 -4.11 13.75 24.29
C GLY A 125 -3.49 12.83 23.22
N LEU A 126 -3.56 13.22 21.95
CA LEU A 126 -2.79 12.59 20.87
C LEU A 126 -1.48 13.31 20.69
N GLU A 127 -0.43 12.55 20.52
CA GLU A 127 0.92 13.01 20.20
C GLU A 127 1.29 12.52 18.80
N PHE A 128 1.80 13.42 17.98
CA PHE A 128 2.27 13.11 16.64
C PHE A 128 3.66 13.64 16.40
N ALA A 129 4.51 12.86 15.76
CA ALA A 129 5.64 13.40 15.02
C ALA A 129 5.17 13.81 13.62
N ILE A 130 5.63 14.94 13.12
CA ILE A 130 5.39 15.40 11.77
C ILE A 130 6.72 15.71 11.09
N GLY A 131 6.92 15.24 9.88
CA GLY A 131 8.16 15.43 9.15
C GLY A 131 7.98 15.35 7.64
N HIS A 132 8.98 15.81 6.92
CA HIS A 132 9.01 15.87 5.47
C HIS A 132 10.11 14.97 4.95
N ALA A 133 9.86 14.27 3.85
CA ALA A 133 10.85 13.45 3.14
C ALA A 133 10.60 13.44 1.62
N PRO A 134 11.64 13.31 0.80
CA PRO A 134 11.50 13.17 -0.65
C PRO A 134 10.74 11.87 -1.00
N THR A 135 9.86 11.96 -2.02
CA THR A 135 9.15 10.81 -2.57
C THR A 135 9.10 10.89 -4.10
N PRO A 136 8.74 9.81 -4.81
CA PRO A 136 8.54 9.87 -6.26
C PRO A 136 7.45 10.86 -6.72
N PHE A 137 6.60 11.33 -5.80
CA PHE A 137 5.46 12.20 -6.08
C PHE A 137 5.58 13.60 -5.48
N GLY A 138 6.79 14.09 -5.25
CA GLY A 138 7.08 15.35 -4.59
C GLY A 138 7.49 15.15 -3.13
N THR A 139 7.41 16.19 -2.30
CA THR A 139 7.70 16.09 -0.87
C THR A 139 6.55 15.38 -0.16
N GLY A 140 6.82 14.26 0.49
CA GLY A 140 5.88 13.61 1.40
C GLY A 140 5.87 14.32 2.75
N VAL A 141 4.68 14.59 3.28
CA VAL A 141 4.47 15.07 4.64
C VAL A 141 3.84 13.95 5.44
N PHE A 142 4.59 13.47 6.44
CA PHE A 142 4.26 12.29 7.23
C PHE A 142 3.76 12.70 8.61
N LEU A 143 2.60 12.22 9.01
CA LEU A 143 2.07 12.34 10.36
C LEU A 143 2.17 10.98 11.05
N ILE A 144 2.97 10.89 12.08
CA ILE A 144 3.38 9.64 12.72
C ILE A 144 2.89 9.65 14.17
N ALA A 145 2.02 8.71 14.51
CA ALA A 145 1.62 8.44 15.89
C ALA A 145 2.63 7.46 16.54
N PRO A 146 2.65 7.31 17.87
CA PRO A 146 3.56 6.39 18.56
C PRO A 146 3.47 4.93 18.08
N ARG A 147 2.34 4.53 17.48
CA ARG A 147 2.07 3.16 17.02
C ARG A 147 2.13 2.98 15.50
N GLY A 148 2.37 4.03 14.72
CA GLY A 148 2.47 3.93 13.26
C GLY A 148 2.09 5.20 12.52
N LEU A 149 2.07 5.09 11.20
CA LEU A 149 1.76 6.20 10.29
C LEU A 149 0.26 6.52 10.33
N SER A 150 -0.06 7.79 10.60
CA SER A 150 -1.44 8.28 10.68
C SER A 150 -1.88 9.06 9.46
N ALA A 151 -0.95 9.75 8.79
CA ALA A 151 -1.23 10.40 7.52
C ALA A 151 0.02 10.46 6.63
N LEU A 152 -0.22 10.48 5.33
CA LEU A 152 0.75 10.79 4.29
C LEU A 152 0.09 11.73 3.29
N ALA A 153 0.60 12.93 3.24
CA ALA A 153 0.25 13.99 2.32
C ALA A 153 1.38 14.20 1.31
N PHE A 154 1.10 14.96 0.26
CA PHE A 154 2.11 15.34 -0.73
C PHE A 154 2.07 16.83 -0.99
N ALA A 155 3.24 17.43 -1.14
CA ALA A 155 3.41 18.84 -1.48
C ALA A 155 4.37 19.00 -2.67
N ASP A 156 4.22 20.11 -3.38
CA ASP A 156 5.24 20.58 -4.30
C ASP A 156 6.34 21.32 -3.49
N ALA A 157 7.53 21.41 -4.06
CA ALA A 157 8.65 22.07 -3.40
C ALA A 157 8.28 23.51 -3.00
N GLY A 158 8.50 23.86 -1.73
CA GLY A 158 8.18 25.15 -1.15
C GLY A 158 6.72 25.31 -0.69
N ARG A 159 5.89 24.27 -0.81
CA ARG A 159 4.48 24.25 -0.34
C ARG A 159 4.22 23.24 0.76
N GLU A 160 5.27 22.73 1.39
CA GLU A 160 5.20 21.73 2.46
C GLU A 160 4.37 22.23 3.65
N ALA A 161 4.50 23.53 3.98
CA ALA A 161 3.77 24.14 5.09
C ALA A 161 2.24 24.10 4.89
N GLU A 162 1.74 24.15 3.65
CA GLU A 162 0.31 24.05 3.37
C GLU A 162 -0.20 22.63 3.64
N ALA A 163 0.53 21.60 3.18
CA ALA A 163 0.19 20.22 3.42
C ALA A 163 0.29 19.85 4.91
N GLU A 164 1.30 20.41 5.61
CA GLU A 164 1.44 20.26 7.07
C GLU A 164 0.26 20.90 7.79
N ALA A 165 -0.14 22.11 7.41
CA ALA A 165 -1.28 22.81 8.00
C ALA A 165 -2.59 22.01 7.78
N ASP A 166 -2.79 21.41 6.59
CA ASP A 166 -3.94 20.54 6.32
C ASP A 166 -3.96 19.35 7.30
N LEU A 167 -2.82 18.67 7.48
CA LEU A 167 -2.73 17.53 8.39
C LEU A 167 -2.97 17.93 9.85
N ARG A 168 -2.37 19.02 10.31
CA ARG A 168 -2.57 19.55 11.67
C ARG A 168 -4.02 19.96 11.93
N SER A 169 -4.70 20.52 10.93
CA SER A 169 -6.09 20.94 11.03
C SER A 169 -7.06 19.80 11.32
N ARG A 170 -6.66 18.55 11.03
CA ARG A 170 -7.47 17.35 11.30
C ARG A 170 -7.46 16.96 12.78
N PHE A 171 -6.49 17.45 13.55
CA PHE A 171 -6.29 17.17 14.97
C PHE A 171 -5.90 18.45 15.72
N PRO A 172 -6.81 19.44 15.77
CA PRO A 172 -6.45 20.79 16.27
C PRO A 172 -6.09 20.85 17.75
N ALA A 173 -6.38 19.82 18.51
CA ALA A 173 -6.07 19.70 19.93
C ALA A 173 -5.00 18.64 20.25
N ALA A 174 -4.27 18.17 19.25
CA ALA A 174 -3.14 17.25 19.43
C ALA A 174 -1.81 17.99 19.59
N ASP A 175 -0.85 17.33 20.20
CA ASP A 175 0.53 17.80 20.30
C ASP A 175 1.34 17.31 19.09
N PHE A 176 2.19 18.20 18.55
CA PHE A 176 3.00 17.90 17.38
C PHE A 176 4.47 18.21 17.63
N THR A 177 5.34 17.23 17.39
CA THR A 177 6.79 17.39 17.36
C THR A 177 7.31 17.25 15.93
N VAL A 178 8.36 18.00 15.57
CA VAL A 178 8.97 17.87 14.23
C VAL A 178 10.00 16.74 14.26
N ASP A 179 9.87 15.77 13.36
CA ASP A 179 10.83 14.66 13.20
C ASP A 179 10.97 14.26 11.71
N HIS A 180 11.92 14.88 11.03
CA HIS A 180 12.24 14.56 9.65
C HIS A 180 12.92 13.18 9.51
N THR A 181 13.66 12.74 10.53
CA THR A 181 14.33 11.42 10.50
C THR A 181 13.32 10.29 10.49
N ALA A 182 12.27 10.40 11.30
CA ALA A 182 11.17 9.44 11.25
C ALA A 182 10.45 9.46 9.89
N ALA A 183 10.24 10.65 9.30
CA ALA A 183 9.65 10.78 7.97
C ALA A 183 10.51 10.10 6.89
N ASP A 184 11.83 10.30 6.90
CA ASP A 184 12.76 9.63 5.99
C ASP A 184 12.70 8.10 6.13
N HIS A 185 12.62 7.61 7.36
CA HIS A 185 12.48 6.16 7.61
C HIS A 185 11.21 5.60 6.96
N TYR A 186 10.06 6.28 7.11
CA TYR A 186 8.81 5.87 6.46
C TYR A 186 8.88 6.02 4.94
N ALA A 187 9.47 7.08 4.42
CA ALA A 187 9.66 7.27 2.98
C ALA A 187 10.49 6.13 2.38
N GLN A 188 11.60 5.75 3.03
CA GLN A 188 12.40 4.61 2.61
C GLN A 188 11.66 3.27 2.72
N ALA A 189 10.84 3.08 3.74
CA ALA A 189 10.03 1.87 3.89
C ALA A 189 8.97 1.73 2.78
N ILE A 190 8.41 2.85 2.32
CA ILE A 190 7.32 2.90 1.34
C ILE A 190 7.86 2.94 -0.10
N PHE A 191 8.91 3.73 -0.36
CA PHE A 191 9.38 4.07 -1.72
C PHE A 191 10.81 3.61 -2.03
N GLY A 192 11.60 3.16 -1.04
CA GLY A 192 13.04 2.93 -1.15
C GLY A 192 13.52 1.73 -1.97
N GLY A 193 12.65 1.13 -2.78
CA GLY A 193 13.00 -0.04 -3.62
C GLY A 193 12.95 -1.37 -2.86
N GLY A 194 12.69 -2.47 -3.57
CA GLY A 194 12.48 -3.80 -2.95
C GLY A 194 11.06 -4.05 -2.45
N GLY A 195 10.11 -3.19 -2.84
CA GLY A 195 8.69 -3.28 -2.48
C GLY A 195 8.37 -2.59 -1.15
N ILE A 196 7.10 -2.26 -0.95
CA ILE A 196 6.60 -1.64 0.29
C ILE A 196 6.86 -2.59 1.46
N ARG A 197 7.63 -2.14 2.46
CA ARG A 197 7.76 -2.86 3.73
C ARG A 197 6.44 -2.72 4.51
N PRO A 198 6.08 -3.67 5.38
CA PRO A 198 4.93 -3.51 6.25
C PRO A 198 5.05 -2.22 7.07
N VAL A 199 4.10 -1.31 6.86
CA VAL A 199 4.02 -0.04 7.58
C VAL A 199 2.78 -0.10 8.45
N PRO A 200 2.90 -0.03 9.79
CA PRO A 200 1.74 0.01 10.67
C PRO A 200 0.98 1.32 10.45
N LEU A 201 -0.32 1.22 10.23
CA LEU A 201 -1.20 2.37 10.06
C LEU A 201 -2.06 2.58 11.31
N VAL A 202 -2.17 3.85 11.73
CA VAL A 202 -3.05 4.28 12.82
C VAL A 202 -4.11 5.22 12.24
N LEU A 203 -5.29 4.68 11.92
CA LEU A 203 -6.31 5.41 11.18
C LEU A 203 -7.37 6.01 12.11
N TYR A 204 -7.47 7.33 12.10
CA TYR A 204 -8.50 8.10 12.80
C TYR A 204 -9.65 8.41 11.85
N GLY A 205 -10.82 7.85 12.13
CA GLY A 205 -11.97 8.07 11.26
C GLY A 205 -13.25 7.40 11.79
N THR A 206 -14.39 7.84 11.26
CA THR A 206 -15.67 7.21 11.58
C THR A 206 -15.71 5.76 11.07
N PRO A 207 -16.53 4.87 11.65
CA PRO A 207 -16.69 3.50 11.14
C PRO A 207 -16.98 3.45 9.64
N TRP A 208 -17.82 4.38 9.15
CA TRP A 208 -18.13 4.53 7.72
C TRP A 208 -16.89 4.84 6.88
N ARG A 209 -16.08 5.84 7.26
CA ARG A 209 -14.86 6.17 6.52
C ARG A 209 -13.89 4.99 6.48
N ARG A 210 -13.70 4.32 7.61
CA ARG A 210 -12.83 3.13 7.71
C ARG A 210 -13.31 1.99 6.81
N GLN A 211 -14.62 1.77 6.70
CA GLN A 211 -15.18 0.77 5.79
C GLN A 211 -14.85 1.11 4.33
N VAL A 212 -14.98 2.37 3.92
CA VAL A 212 -14.60 2.81 2.57
C VAL A 212 -13.09 2.66 2.34
N TRP A 213 -12.26 3.06 3.32
CA TRP A 213 -10.79 2.92 3.18
C TRP A 213 -10.35 1.46 3.09
N ARG A 214 -11.02 0.54 3.79
CA ARG A 214 -10.78 -0.90 3.62
C ARG A 214 -11.14 -1.37 2.20
N ALA A 215 -12.23 -0.87 1.63
CA ALA A 215 -12.58 -1.17 0.25
C ALA A 215 -11.53 -0.64 -0.74
N LEU A 216 -10.94 0.54 -0.47
CA LEU A 216 -9.83 1.06 -1.28
C LEU A 216 -8.61 0.14 -1.24
N LEU A 217 -8.23 -0.37 -0.07
CA LEU A 217 -7.09 -1.29 0.08
C LEU A 217 -7.28 -2.61 -0.69
N ALA A 218 -8.51 -2.93 -1.07
CA ALA A 218 -8.81 -4.10 -1.90
C ALA A 218 -8.48 -3.92 -3.38
N ILE A 219 -8.28 -2.69 -3.85
CA ILE A 219 -7.98 -2.41 -5.26
C ILE A 219 -6.51 -2.75 -5.51
N PRO A 220 -6.18 -3.73 -6.38
CA PRO A 220 -4.80 -4.10 -6.68
C PRO A 220 -4.00 -2.94 -7.31
N PRO A 221 -2.65 -2.92 -7.15
CA PRO A 221 -1.80 -1.99 -7.89
C PRO A 221 -2.03 -2.08 -9.41
N GLY A 222 -2.14 -0.91 -10.05
CA GLY A 222 -2.36 -0.79 -11.50
C GLY A 222 -3.78 -1.16 -11.96
N GLU A 223 -4.70 -1.45 -11.05
CA GLU A 223 -6.14 -1.55 -11.34
C GLU A 223 -6.86 -0.30 -10.88
N THR A 224 -7.99 -0.01 -11.51
CA THR A 224 -8.82 1.14 -11.16
C THR A 224 -10.24 0.68 -10.92
N THR A 225 -10.98 1.45 -10.14
CA THR A 225 -12.40 1.24 -9.85
C THR A 225 -13.16 2.56 -9.90
N SER A 226 -14.48 2.51 -9.86
CA SER A 226 -15.32 3.70 -9.79
C SER A 226 -15.91 3.89 -8.39
N TYR A 227 -16.31 5.14 -8.08
CA TYR A 227 -17.04 5.42 -6.84
C TYR A 227 -18.33 4.59 -6.68
N GLY A 228 -18.96 4.25 -7.82
CA GLY A 228 -20.17 3.42 -7.85
C GLY A 228 -19.89 1.96 -7.50
N GLU A 229 -18.75 1.42 -7.91
CA GLU A 229 -18.31 0.07 -7.55
C GLU A 229 -17.99 -0.02 -6.08
N ILE A 230 -17.23 0.93 -5.54
CA ILE A 230 -16.98 1.00 -4.09
C ILE A 230 -18.30 1.09 -3.31
N ALA A 231 -19.27 1.91 -3.78
CA ALA A 231 -20.57 2.02 -3.11
C ALA A 231 -21.34 0.70 -3.09
N ARG A 232 -21.23 -0.12 -4.12
CA ARG A 232 -21.78 -1.48 -4.15
C ARG A 232 -21.08 -2.41 -3.16
N ASP A 233 -19.76 -2.36 -3.11
CA ASP A 233 -18.94 -3.20 -2.21
C ASP A 233 -19.21 -2.90 -0.73
N VAL A 234 -19.43 -1.64 -0.39
CA VAL A 234 -19.81 -1.24 0.99
C VAL A 234 -21.32 -1.31 1.25
N ARG A 235 -22.09 -1.97 0.34
CA ARG A 235 -23.54 -2.22 0.45
C ARG A 235 -24.43 -0.97 0.61
N THR A 236 -24.06 0.13 -0.06
CA THR A 236 -24.82 1.39 0.01
C THR A 236 -25.03 2.01 -1.38
N MET A 237 -25.81 1.37 -2.22
CA MET A 237 -26.03 1.75 -3.64
C MET A 237 -26.46 3.21 -3.89
N LYS A 238 -27.00 3.91 -2.88
CA LYS A 238 -27.43 5.31 -2.98
C LYS A 238 -26.41 6.34 -2.50
N ALA A 239 -25.20 5.91 -2.13
CA ALA A 239 -24.26 6.74 -1.36
C ALA A 239 -22.96 7.11 -2.12
N SER A 240 -22.97 7.19 -3.45
CA SER A 240 -21.76 7.55 -4.23
C SER A 240 -21.13 8.89 -3.80
N ARG A 241 -21.95 9.86 -3.38
CA ARG A 241 -21.45 11.13 -2.81
C ARG A 241 -20.77 10.92 -1.46
N ALA A 242 -21.35 10.10 -0.58
CA ALA A 242 -20.78 9.79 0.73
C ALA A 242 -19.49 8.97 0.59
N VAL A 243 -19.44 8.04 -0.39
CA VAL A 243 -18.20 7.34 -0.78
C VAL A 243 -17.17 8.34 -1.27
N GLY A 244 -17.53 9.25 -2.17
CA GLY A 244 -16.62 10.29 -2.66
C GLY A 244 -16.03 11.14 -1.53
N ALA A 245 -16.85 11.56 -0.56
CA ALA A 245 -16.41 12.28 0.62
C ALA A 245 -15.47 11.45 1.51
N ALA A 246 -15.74 10.16 1.68
CA ALA A 246 -14.87 9.26 2.45
C ALA A 246 -13.54 8.97 1.73
N VAL A 247 -13.56 8.80 0.40
CA VAL A 247 -12.36 8.66 -0.45
C VAL A 247 -11.51 9.92 -0.38
N GLY A 248 -12.13 11.11 -0.48
CA GLY A 248 -11.44 12.41 -0.37
C GLY A 248 -10.88 12.68 1.03
N ALA A 249 -11.44 12.06 2.07
CA ALA A 249 -10.96 12.15 3.45
C ALA A 249 -9.88 11.10 3.80
N ASN A 250 -9.35 10.37 2.82
CA ASN A 250 -8.26 9.43 3.01
C ASN A 250 -7.05 10.10 3.68
N PRO A 251 -6.60 9.64 4.87
CA PRO A 251 -5.49 10.26 5.54
C PRO A 251 -4.13 9.81 5.00
N VAL A 252 -3.99 8.57 4.51
CA VAL A 252 -2.71 7.99 4.13
C VAL A 252 -2.68 7.76 2.62
N SER A 253 -2.43 8.84 1.89
CA SER A 253 -2.35 8.81 0.43
C SER A 253 -1.28 7.84 -0.05
N TRP A 254 -1.44 7.26 -1.24
CA TRP A 254 -0.64 6.19 -1.80
C TRP A 254 -0.88 4.83 -1.15
N LEU A 255 -0.63 4.66 0.17
CA LEU A 255 -0.83 3.38 0.85
C LEU A 255 -2.30 2.96 0.88
N ILE A 256 -3.22 3.91 1.11
CA ILE A 256 -4.65 3.72 0.85
C ILE A 256 -4.93 4.31 -0.53
N PRO A 257 -5.14 3.48 -1.56
CA PRO A 257 -5.00 3.89 -2.95
C PRO A 257 -6.22 4.64 -3.50
N CYS A 258 -6.55 5.80 -2.92
CA CYS A 258 -7.64 6.64 -3.42
C CYS A 258 -7.38 7.20 -4.84
N HIS A 259 -6.13 7.21 -5.29
CA HIS A 259 -5.76 7.56 -6.66
C HIS A 259 -6.28 6.54 -7.70
N ARG A 260 -6.59 5.29 -7.31
CA ARG A 260 -7.16 4.25 -8.18
C ARG A 260 -8.66 4.39 -8.41
N VAL A 261 -9.33 5.36 -7.75
CA VAL A 261 -10.77 5.59 -7.92
C VAL A 261 -11.02 6.64 -9.00
N LEU A 262 -11.75 6.27 -10.05
CA LEU A 262 -12.07 7.10 -11.19
C LEU A 262 -13.57 7.46 -11.23
N ALA A 263 -13.94 8.39 -12.09
CA ALA A 263 -15.34 8.59 -12.43
C ALA A 263 -15.90 7.35 -13.18
N SER A 264 -17.20 7.19 -13.22
CA SER A 264 -17.86 6.05 -13.89
C SER A 264 -17.61 6.00 -15.40
N ASP A 265 -17.21 7.10 -16.01
CA ASP A 265 -16.82 7.23 -17.42
C ASP A 265 -15.30 7.10 -17.63
N GLY A 266 -14.54 6.68 -16.60
CA GLY A 266 -13.09 6.50 -16.64
C GLY A 266 -12.28 7.79 -16.53
N ARG A 267 -12.91 8.96 -16.45
CA ARG A 267 -12.18 10.23 -16.30
C ARG A 267 -11.55 10.34 -14.92
N LEU A 268 -10.37 10.99 -14.88
CA LEU A 268 -9.74 11.41 -13.62
C LEU A 268 -10.65 12.46 -12.96
N ASN A 269 -11.07 12.16 -11.73
CA ASN A 269 -11.92 13.05 -10.97
C ASN A 269 -11.34 13.23 -9.57
N GLY A 270 -11.38 14.45 -9.05
CA GLY A 270 -11.00 14.88 -7.74
C GLY A 270 -9.83 14.10 -7.08
N TYR A 271 -8.79 14.78 -6.68
CA TYR A 271 -7.73 14.25 -5.84
C TYR A 271 -7.25 15.35 -4.92
N HIS A 272 -7.21 15.08 -3.61
CA HIS A 272 -6.91 16.11 -2.62
C HIS A 272 -5.56 16.79 -2.86
N TRP A 273 -4.57 16.02 -3.32
CA TRP A 273 -3.20 16.47 -3.57
C TRP A 273 -2.92 16.80 -5.06
N GLY A 274 -3.96 17.09 -5.84
CA GLY A 274 -3.84 17.50 -7.25
C GLY A 274 -3.98 16.36 -8.26
N LEU A 275 -4.70 16.62 -9.36
CA LEU A 275 -4.96 15.63 -10.40
C LEU A 275 -3.70 15.17 -11.14
N GLU A 276 -2.70 16.03 -11.27
CA GLU A 276 -1.42 15.68 -11.89
C GLU A 276 -0.69 14.61 -11.09
N ARG A 277 -0.69 14.72 -9.77
CA ARG A 277 -0.12 13.71 -8.88
C ARG A 277 -0.90 12.39 -8.94
N LYS A 278 -2.23 12.43 -9.03
CA LYS A 278 -3.05 11.24 -9.27
C LYS A 278 -2.65 10.55 -10.58
N ARG A 279 -2.47 11.31 -11.65
CA ARG A 279 -2.02 10.80 -12.95
C ARG A 279 -0.63 10.17 -12.86
N ALA A 280 0.31 10.84 -12.17
CA ALA A 280 1.67 10.33 -11.96
C ALA A 280 1.68 9.02 -11.17
N MET A 281 0.85 8.90 -10.13
CA MET A 281 0.72 7.66 -9.33
C MET A 281 0.19 6.50 -10.17
N LEU A 282 -0.84 6.71 -10.97
CA LEU A 282 -1.38 5.68 -11.88
C LEU A 282 -0.36 5.27 -12.95
N ALA A 283 0.37 6.23 -13.52
CA ALA A 283 1.43 5.96 -14.49
C ALA A 283 2.60 5.19 -13.85
N TYR A 284 2.99 5.55 -12.64
CA TYR A 284 4.03 4.85 -11.88
C TYR A 284 3.66 3.39 -11.62
N GLU A 285 2.43 3.12 -11.20
CA GLU A 285 1.94 1.75 -10.99
C GLU A 285 1.89 0.95 -12.30
N ALA A 286 1.48 1.57 -13.41
CA ALA A 286 1.47 0.93 -14.72
C ALA A 286 2.88 0.58 -15.24
N ALA A 287 3.87 1.38 -14.89
CA ALA A 287 5.27 1.17 -15.30
C ALA A 287 6.04 0.17 -14.41
N THR A 288 5.52 -0.11 -13.20
CA THR A 288 6.16 -1.01 -12.22
C THR A 288 5.50 -2.38 -12.14
N ARG A 289 4.56 -2.67 -13.04
CA ARG A 289 3.92 -3.97 -13.25
C ARG A 289 4.86 -5.03 -13.82
#